data_a501c45d49df5a8bf7486304da603441
#
_entry.id   a501c45d49df5a8bf7486304da603441
#
_cell.length_a   1.000
_cell.length_b   1.000
_cell.length_c   1.000
_cell.angle_alpha   90.00
_cell.angle_beta   90.00
_cell.angle_gamma   90.00
#
_symmetry.space_group_name_H-M   'P 1'
#
loop_
_entity.id
_entity.type
_entity.pdbx_description
1 polymer ?
#
loop_
_entity_poly.entity_id
_entity_poly.type
_entity_poly.pdbx_seq_one_letter_code
_entity_poly.pdbx_strand_id
1 'polypeptide(L)'
;MELKIINDCEIGEGTKVWNFVNLYGCRIGRDCMIGCFTEIQKGAVVGDRTRIQSHSFVCDMVTIGSDCFIGHGVMFINDLMPPQPDRSQWRATVVEDGASIGSNATILPVRIGRGAVVGAGAVVTRDVPDGAVVAGNPARILRFRPVPGRG
;
A
#
# COMPACT_ATOMS: atom_id res chain seq x y z
N MET A 1 18.37 -1.29 23.16
CA MET A 1 18.34 -0.28 22.09
C MET A 1 17.12 -0.53 21.22
N GLU A 2 16.28 0.45 21.09
CA GLU A 2 15.13 0.36 20.18
C GLU A 2 15.62 0.70 18.77
N LEU A 3 15.31 -0.18 17.83
CA LEU A 3 15.74 -0.04 16.43
C LEU A 3 14.58 0.34 15.51
N LYS A 4 13.60 1.05 16.06
CA LYS A 4 12.38 1.49 15.35
C LYS A 4 12.18 2.96 15.58
N ILE A 5 11.74 3.68 14.55
CA ILE A 5 11.24 5.05 14.68
C ILE A 5 9.72 4.99 14.48
N ILE A 6 8.97 5.25 15.54
CA ILE A 6 7.51 5.29 15.53
C ILE A 6 7.07 6.53 16.27
N ASN A 7 6.57 7.52 15.54
CA ASN A 7 6.16 8.82 16.09
C ASN A 7 4.72 9.15 15.70
N ASP A 8 3.89 9.47 16.68
CA ASP A 8 2.51 9.93 16.48
C ASP A 8 1.65 8.97 15.63
N CYS A 9 1.86 7.67 15.82
CA CYS A 9 1.10 6.64 15.10
C CYS A 9 0.02 6.04 16.00
N GLU A 10 -1.14 5.74 15.40
CA GLU A 10 -2.14 4.87 15.98
C GLU A 10 -1.93 3.46 15.41
N ILE A 11 -1.60 2.49 16.27
CA ILE A 11 -1.35 1.11 15.86
C ILE A 11 -2.27 0.19 16.65
N GLY A 12 -3.10 -0.56 15.92
CA GLY A 12 -4.08 -1.47 16.50
C GLY A 12 -3.45 -2.65 17.23
N GLU A 13 -4.24 -3.24 18.13
CA GLU A 13 -3.84 -4.40 18.92
C GLU A 13 -3.46 -5.59 18.00
N GLY A 14 -2.44 -6.35 18.39
CA GLY A 14 -1.98 -7.52 17.64
C GLY A 14 -1.08 -7.21 16.45
N THR A 15 -0.91 -5.96 16.08
CA THR A 15 -0.03 -5.57 14.98
C THR A 15 1.44 -5.74 15.36
N LYS A 16 2.19 -6.41 14.50
CA LYS A 16 3.63 -6.64 14.65
C LYS A 16 4.40 -5.70 13.74
N VAL A 17 5.30 -4.94 14.34
CA VAL A 17 6.19 -4.02 13.62
C VAL A 17 7.62 -4.49 13.80
N TRP A 18 8.29 -4.81 12.71
CA TRP A 18 9.68 -5.25 12.72
C TRP A 18 10.65 -4.07 12.91
N ASN A 19 11.93 -4.37 13.08
CA ASN A 19 12.95 -3.34 13.29
C ASN A 19 13.24 -2.51 12.05
N PHE A 20 13.92 -1.39 12.23
CA PHE A 20 14.40 -0.48 11.19
C PHE A 20 13.28 0.14 10.35
N VAL A 21 12.12 0.32 10.93
CA VAL A 21 11.02 1.05 10.30
C VAL A 21 11.09 2.53 10.62
N ASN A 22 10.47 3.35 9.74
CA ASN A 22 10.20 4.76 9.98
C ASN A 22 8.71 5.03 9.79
N LEU A 23 7.96 5.05 10.88
CA LEU A 23 6.52 5.28 10.88
C LEU A 23 6.22 6.59 11.58
N TYR A 24 5.48 7.48 10.94
CA TYR A 24 5.12 8.74 11.58
C TYR A 24 3.76 9.26 11.12
N GLY A 25 2.93 9.68 12.07
CA GLY A 25 1.63 10.29 11.84
C GLY A 25 0.64 9.43 11.06
N CYS A 26 0.82 8.12 11.04
CA CYS A 26 -0.02 7.17 10.31
C CYS A 26 -0.97 6.41 11.23
N ARG A 27 -1.94 5.75 10.62
CA ARG A 27 -2.88 4.86 11.30
C ARG A 27 -2.76 3.46 10.73
N ILE A 28 -2.54 2.49 11.59
CA ILE A 28 -2.43 1.07 11.22
C ILE A 28 -3.43 0.30 12.07
N GLY A 29 -4.23 -0.54 11.43
CA GLY A 29 -5.25 -1.34 12.07
C GLY A 29 -4.70 -2.47 12.93
N ARG A 30 -5.56 -3.42 13.24
CA ARG A 30 -5.30 -4.57 14.11
C ARG A 30 -4.70 -5.73 13.32
N ASP A 31 -3.91 -6.55 14.02
CA ASP A 31 -3.38 -7.81 13.49
C ASP A 31 -2.62 -7.66 12.16
N CYS A 32 -2.03 -6.50 11.94
CA CYS A 32 -1.18 -6.21 10.78
C CYS A 32 0.25 -6.73 10.99
N MET A 33 1.01 -6.76 9.91
CA MET A 33 2.45 -7.03 9.94
C MET A 33 3.17 -6.00 9.09
N ILE A 34 4.12 -5.28 9.68
CA ILE A 34 4.93 -4.27 9.01
C ILE A 34 6.38 -4.73 9.00
N GLY A 35 6.91 -5.00 7.82
CA GLY A 35 8.26 -5.53 7.62
C GLY A 35 9.36 -4.51 7.86
N CYS A 36 10.60 -4.99 7.98
CA CYS A 36 11.79 -4.17 8.19
C CYS A 36 11.97 -3.14 7.07
N PHE A 37 12.57 -2.01 7.39
CA PHE A 37 12.90 -0.95 6.43
C PHE A 37 11.68 -0.37 5.69
N THR A 38 10.49 -0.50 6.26
CA THR A 38 9.28 0.11 5.74
C THR A 38 9.17 1.54 6.25
N GLU A 39 8.81 2.47 5.37
CA GLU A 39 8.41 3.82 5.74
C GLU A 39 6.90 4.00 5.47
N ILE A 40 6.19 4.50 6.47
CA ILE A 40 4.77 4.89 6.35
C ILE A 40 4.63 6.32 6.87
N GLN A 41 4.22 7.20 5.99
CA GLN A 41 4.20 8.64 6.25
C GLN A 41 2.89 9.10 6.89
N LYS A 42 2.94 10.32 7.39
CA LYS A 42 1.82 11.04 7.98
C LYS A 42 0.62 11.06 7.01
N GLY A 43 -0.54 10.71 7.53
CA GLY A 43 -1.79 10.71 6.77
C GLY A 43 -2.09 9.39 6.06
N ALA A 44 -1.14 8.47 5.97
CA ALA A 44 -1.40 7.14 5.45
C ALA A 44 -2.27 6.31 6.42
N VAL A 45 -3.16 5.50 5.86
CA VAL A 45 -4.06 4.63 6.62
C VAL A 45 -3.93 3.19 6.12
N VAL A 46 -3.80 2.26 7.05
CA VAL A 46 -3.74 0.81 6.78
C VAL A 46 -4.84 0.12 7.59
N GLY A 47 -5.67 -0.66 6.92
CA GLY A 47 -6.75 -1.44 7.53
C GLY A 47 -6.23 -2.66 8.30
N ASP A 48 -7.16 -3.43 8.82
CA ASP A 48 -6.85 -4.59 9.67
C ASP A 48 -6.28 -5.78 8.89
N ARG A 49 -5.47 -6.62 9.53
CA ARG A 49 -4.93 -7.87 8.98
C ARG A 49 -4.18 -7.70 7.66
N THR A 50 -3.68 -6.52 7.40
CA THR A 50 -2.89 -6.21 6.21
C THR A 50 -1.41 -6.46 6.48
N ARG A 51 -0.72 -7.01 5.49
CA ARG A 51 0.72 -7.27 5.54
C ARG A 51 1.45 -6.35 4.58
N ILE A 52 2.38 -5.58 5.13
CA ILE A 52 3.29 -4.74 4.34
C ILE A 52 4.69 -5.31 4.52
N GLN A 53 5.25 -5.83 3.44
CA GLN A 53 6.56 -6.47 3.46
C GLN A 53 7.69 -5.43 3.47
N SER A 54 8.90 -5.91 3.70
CA SER A 54 10.08 -5.06 3.87
C SER A 54 10.35 -4.12 2.69
N HIS A 55 10.98 -2.99 2.99
CA HIS A 55 11.42 -1.99 2.02
C HIS A 55 10.29 -1.31 1.24
N SER A 56 9.07 -1.37 1.73
CA SER A 56 7.94 -0.68 1.11
C SER A 56 7.86 0.77 1.55
N PHE A 57 7.38 1.63 0.68
CA PHE A 57 7.17 3.04 0.92
C PHE A 57 5.69 3.38 0.74
N VAL A 58 5.06 3.84 1.81
CA VAL A 58 3.65 4.26 1.81
C VAL A 58 3.60 5.75 2.13
N CYS A 59 3.38 6.56 1.10
CA CYS A 59 3.38 8.01 1.25
C CYS A 59 2.04 8.54 1.79
N ASP A 60 2.03 9.83 2.07
CA ASP A 60 0.81 10.56 2.41
C ASP A 60 -0.26 10.36 1.33
N MET A 61 -1.53 10.42 1.71
CA MET A 61 -2.72 10.25 0.87
C MET A 61 -2.92 8.83 0.34
N VAL A 62 -2.26 7.83 0.91
CA VAL A 62 -2.50 6.42 0.61
C VAL A 62 -3.38 5.79 1.67
N THR A 63 -4.47 5.17 1.23
CA THR A 63 -5.33 4.35 2.08
C THR A 63 -5.27 2.91 1.59
N ILE A 64 -4.85 2.01 2.46
CA ILE A 64 -4.82 0.56 2.20
C ILE A 64 -5.88 -0.08 3.08
N GLY A 65 -6.75 -0.86 2.46
CA GLY A 65 -7.83 -1.58 3.15
C GLY A 65 -7.35 -2.72 4.04
N SER A 66 -8.29 -3.53 4.46
CA SER A 66 -8.07 -4.71 5.29
C SER A 66 -7.74 -5.94 4.43
N ASP A 67 -7.09 -6.92 5.03
CA ASP A 67 -6.77 -8.20 4.39
C ASP A 67 -5.94 -8.05 3.09
N CYS A 68 -5.17 -6.98 2.97
CA CYS A 68 -4.31 -6.71 1.83
C CYS A 68 -2.92 -7.33 2.02
N PHE A 69 -2.28 -7.61 0.90
CA PHE A 69 -0.86 -7.97 0.85
C PHE A 69 -0.09 -6.96 0.01
N ILE A 70 0.88 -6.31 0.62
CA ILE A 70 1.79 -5.38 -0.05
C ILE A 70 3.18 -6.02 -0.06
N GLY A 71 3.66 -6.39 -1.22
CA GLY A 71 4.92 -7.09 -1.41
C GLY A 71 6.14 -6.25 -1.05
N HIS A 72 7.32 -6.87 -1.11
CA HIS A 72 8.58 -6.19 -0.80
C HIS A 72 8.88 -5.08 -1.79
N GLY A 73 9.32 -3.94 -1.28
CA GLY A 73 9.77 -2.84 -2.14
C GLY A 73 8.67 -2.20 -2.98
N VAL A 74 7.42 -2.29 -2.57
CA VAL A 74 6.32 -1.59 -3.25
C VAL A 74 6.42 -0.10 -2.95
N MET A 75 6.37 0.71 -4.00
CA MET A 75 6.49 2.17 -3.93
C MET A 75 5.18 2.84 -4.33
N PHE A 76 4.55 3.54 -3.40
CA PHE A 76 3.40 4.41 -3.70
C PHE A 76 3.87 5.82 -4.04
N ILE A 77 3.19 6.45 -4.98
CA ILE A 77 3.49 7.79 -5.48
C ILE A 77 2.25 8.66 -5.32
N ASN A 78 2.41 9.86 -4.78
CA ASN A 78 1.33 10.86 -4.68
C ASN A 78 1.57 12.11 -5.55
N ASP A 79 2.78 12.30 -6.02
CA ASP A 79 3.19 13.43 -6.88
C ASP A 79 3.47 12.93 -8.29
N LEU A 80 2.64 13.31 -9.25
CA LEU A 80 2.78 12.90 -10.65
C LEU A 80 3.82 13.69 -11.42
N MET A 81 4.20 14.86 -10.91
CA MET A 81 5.16 15.77 -11.55
C MET A 81 6.18 16.27 -10.54
N PRO A 82 6.97 15.37 -9.93
CA PRO A 82 7.89 15.74 -8.86
C PRO A 82 9.06 16.62 -9.37
N PRO A 83 9.52 17.58 -8.56
CA PRO A 83 8.96 17.93 -7.26
C PRO A 83 7.81 18.95 -7.38
N GLN A 84 6.64 18.62 -6.88
CA GLN A 84 5.48 19.52 -6.82
C GLN A 84 5.36 20.12 -5.42
N PRO A 85 5.71 21.40 -5.22
CA PRO A 85 5.64 22.02 -3.90
C PRO A 85 4.21 22.30 -3.43
N ASP A 86 3.27 22.42 -4.36
CA ASP A 86 1.85 22.61 -4.03
C ASP A 86 1.19 21.27 -3.75
N ARG A 87 1.01 20.97 -2.47
CA ARG A 87 0.37 19.72 -2.00
C ARG A 87 -1.05 19.52 -2.54
N SER A 88 -1.75 20.59 -2.93
CA SER A 88 -3.09 20.48 -3.52
C SER A 88 -3.09 19.77 -4.88
N GLN A 89 -1.94 19.67 -5.52
CA GLN A 89 -1.73 18.95 -6.78
C GLN A 89 -1.43 17.47 -6.58
N TRP A 90 -1.14 17.03 -5.36
CA TRP A 90 -0.94 15.62 -5.07
C TRP A 90 -2.25 14.85 -5.16
N ARG A 91 -2.17 13.57 -5.41
CA ARG A 91 -3.32 12.71 -5.60
C ARG A 91 -3.27 11.49 -4.69
N ALA A 92 -4.45 11.04 -4.29
CA ALA A 92 -4.64 9.91 -3.39
C ALA A 92 -4.59 8.57 -4.14
N THR A 93 -4.17 7.55 -3.40
CA THR A 93 -4.29 6.15 -3.80
C THR A 93 -5.20 5.42 -2.81
N VAL A 94 -6.08 4.58 -3.32
CA VAL A 94 -6.90 3.69 -2.51
C VAL A 94 -6.62 2.26 -2.95
N VAL A 95 -6.23 1.42 -2.01
CA VAL A 95 -6.13 -0.04 -2.19
C VAL A 95 -7.29 -0.66 -1.41
N GLU A 96 -8.21 -1.27 -2.13
CA GLU A 96 -9.40 -1.86 -1.53
C GLU A 96 -9.08 -3.19 -0.84
N ASP A 97 -10.03 -3.66 0.00
CA ASP A 97 -9.86 -4.86 0.79
C ASP A 97 -9.48 -6.09 -0.05
N GLY A 98 -8.59 -6.90 0.48
CA GLY A 98 -8.19 -8.17 -0.11
C GLY A 98 -7.32 -8.06 -1.36
N ALA A 99 -6.88 -6.87 -1.74
CA ALA A 99 -5.97 -6.70 -2.87
C ALA A 99 -4.56 -7.20 -2.52
N SER A 100 -3.85 -7.71 -3.52
CA SER A 100 -2.46 -8.14 -3.42
C SER A 100 -1.59 -7.40 -4.41
N ILE A 101 -0.50 -6.82 -3.93
CA ILE A 101 0.46 -6.09 -4.76
C ILE A 101 1.80 -6.79 -4.70
N GLY A 102 2.28 -7.23 -5.85
CA GLY A 102 3.55 -7.95 -5.98
C GLY A 102 4.77 -7.07 -5.71
N SER A 103 5.87 -7.73 -5.37
CA SER A 103 7.13 -7.06 -5.01
C SER A 103 7.63 -6.13 -6.11
N ASN A 104 8.22 -5.02 -5.69
CA ASN A 104 8.80 -3.99 -6.57
C ASN A 104 7.80 -3.34 -7.54
N ALA A 105 6.50 -3.45 -7.29
CA ALA A 105 5.52 -2.68 -8.06
C ALA A 105 5.59 -1.20 -7.69
N THR A 106 5.34 -0.36 -8.67
CA THR A 106 5.20 1.09 -8.49
C THR A 106 3.74 1.47 -8.73
N ILE A 107 3.13 2.11 -7.75
CA ILE A 107 1.71 2.44 -7.77
C ILE A 107 1.54 3.95 -7.85
N LEU A 108 1.09 4.43 -8.99
CA LEU A 108 0.70 5.82 -9.19
C LEU A 108 -0.63 6.08 -8.48
N PRO A 109 -1.05 7.35 -8.32
CA PRO A 109 -2.33 7.68 -7.71
C PRO A 109 -3.51 7.07 -8.47
N VAL A 110 -3.97 5.92 -7.99
CA VAL A 110 -5.03 5.12 -8.61
C VAL A 110 -5.86 4.42 -7.54
N ARG A 111 -6.99 3.87 -7.95
CA ARG A 111 -7.73 2.90 -7.15
C ARG A 111 -7.33 1.48 -7.57
N ILE A 112 -6.91 0.67 -6.61
CA ILE A 112 -6.74 -0.78 -6.79
C ILE A 112 -7.97 -1.46 -6.22
N GLY A 113 -8.73 -2.12 -7.08
CA GLY A 113 -10.02 -2.71 -6.73
C GLY A 113 -9.95 -3.86 -5.73
N ARG A 114 -11.08 -4.18 -5.13
CA ARG A 114 -11.23 -5.26 -4.17
C ARG A 114 -10.74 -6.58 -4.75
N GLY A 115 -9.88 -7.27 -4.01
CA GLY A 115 -9.35 -8.57 -4.41
C GLY A 115 -8.52 -8.55 -5.70
N ALA A 116 -8.15 -7.38 -6.20
CA ALA A 116 -7.28 -7.26 -7.36
C ALA A 116 -5.87 -7.79 -7.07
N VAL A 117 -5.16 -8.18 -8.11
CA VAL A 117 -3.78 -8.63 -8.03
C VAL A 117 -2.91 -7.82 -8.98
N VAL A 118 -1.88 -7.22 -8.42
CA VAL A 118 -0.85 -6.51 -9.19
C VAL A 118 0.40 -7.38 -9.23
N GLY A 119 0.88 -7.70 -10.42
CA GLY A 119 2.07 -8.53 -10.61
C GLY A 119 3.34 -7.83 -10.11
N ALA A 120 4.35 -8.64 -9.74
CA ALA A 120 5.64 -8.13 -9.32
C ALA A 120 6.26 -7.25 -10.43
N GLY A 121 6.89 -6.15 -10.02
CA GLY A 121 7.54 -5.22 -10.94
C GLY A 121 6.60 -4.41 -11.84
N ALA A 122 5.29 -4.51 -11.65
CA ALA A 122 4.34 -3.74 -12.45
C ALA A 122 4.42 -2.24 -12.14
N VAL A 123 4.12 -1.41 -13.13
CA VAL A 123 3.90 0.03 -12.96
C VAL A 123 2.43 0.33 -13.24
N VAL A 124 1.66 0.55 -12.17
CA VAL A 124 0.22 0.76 -12.26
C VAL A 124 -0.08 2.23 -12.48
N THR A 125 -0.57 2.57 -13.66
CA THR A 125 -0.83 3.94 -14.10
C THR A 125 -2.31 4.29 -14.21
N ARG A 126 -3.19 3.31 -14.06
CA ARG A 126 -4.65 3.45 -14.17
C ARG A 126 -5.34 2.64 -13.08
N ASP A 127 -6.58 3.00 -12.79
CA ASP A 127 -7.41 2.23 -11.86
C ASP A 127 -7.47 0.75 -12.27
N VAL A 128 -7.45 -0.10 -11.27
CA VAL A 128 -7.53 -1.56 -11.43
C VAL A 128 -8.91 -2.01 -10.95
N PRO A 129 -9.71 -2.64 -11.83
CA PRO A 129 -11.03 -3.13 -11.44
C PRO A 129 -10.99 -4.21 -10.36
N ASP A 130 -12.09 -4.38 -9.64
CA ASP A 130 -12.25 -5.47 -8.68
C ASP A 130 -11.92 -6.82 -9.32
N GLY A 131 -11.12 -7.63 -8.66
CA GLY A 131 -10.74 -8.96 -9.12
C GLY A 131 -9.83 -9.02 -10.35
N ALA A 132 -9.42 -7.88 -10.90
CA ALA A 132 -8.51 -7.87 -12.04
C ALA A 132 -7.10 -8.31 -11.63
N VAL A 133 -6.45 -9.07 -12.47
CA VAL A 133 -5.03 -9.40 -12.40
C VAL A 133 -4.31 -8.58 -13.46
N VAL A 134 -3.45 -7.67 -13.00
CA VAL A 134 -2.69 -6.76 -13.87
C VAL A 134 -1.20 -6.99 -13.73
N ALA A 135 -0.44 -6.77 -14.79
CA ALA A 135 1.01 -6.88 -14.78
C ALA A 135 1.64 -6.02 -15.87
N GLY A 136 2.93 -5.78 -15.76
CA GLY A 136 3.74 -5.10 -16.77
C GLY A 136 3.94 -3.60 -16.50
N ASN A 137 4.62 -2.96 -17.42
CA ASN A 137 4.89 -1.52 -17.42
C ASN A 137 4.61 -0.92 -18.80
N PRO A 138 3.54 -0.13 -18.96
CA PRO A 138 2.47 0.10 -18.00
C PRO A 138 1.65 -1.19 -17.76
N ALA A 139 1.10 -1.32 -16.55
CA ALA A 139 0.31 -2.50 -16.20
C ALA A 139 -0.94 -2.62 -17.06
N ARG A 140 -1.26 -3.84 -17.46
CA ARG A 140 -2.45 -4.19 -18.27
C ARG A 140 -3.18 -5.35 -17.64
N ILE A 141 -4.48 -5.42 -17.85
CA ILE A 141 -5.32 -6.51 -17.37
C ILE A 141 -4.99 -7.77 -18.17
N LEU A 142 -4.61 -8.83 -17.45
CA LEU A 142 -4.36 -10.16 -18.02
C LEU A 142 -5.59 -11.05 -17.95
N ARG A 143 -6.33 -10.96 -16.84
CA ARG A 143 -7.52 -11.76 -16.55
C ARG A 143 -8.23 -11.22 -15.32
N PHE A 144 -9.38 -11.79 -15.01
CA PHE A 144 -10.11 -11.59 -13.76
C PHE A 144 -10.11 -12.87 -12.94
N ARG A 145 -10.13 -12.71 -11.61
CA ARG A 145 -10.34 -13.82 -10.68
C ARG A 145 -11.63 -13.59 -9.87
N PRO A 146 -12.24 -14.65 -9.32
CA PRO A 146 -13.35 -14.48 -8.41
C PRO A 146 -12.91 -13.65 -7.19
N VAL A 147 -13.70 -12.65 -6.84
CA VAL A 147 -13.53 -11.91 -5.58
C VAL A 147 -14.35 -12.65 -4.53
N PRO A 148 -13.76 -13.01 -3.36
CA PRO A 148 -14.53 -13.61 -2.28
C PRO A 148 -15.75 -12.75 -1.99
N GLY A 149 -16.92 -13.39 -1.92
CA GLY A 149 -18.20 -12.70 -1.93
C GLY A 149 -18.35 -11.66 -0.83
N ARG A 150 -19.15 -10.65 -1.14
CA ARG A 150 -19.75 -9.83 -0.12
C ARG A 150 -20.70 -10.75 0.65
N GLY A 151 -20.23 -11.22 1.80
CA GLY A 151 -21.09 -11.85 2.77
C GLY A 151 -22.05 -10.83 3.33
#